data_723c79b675810862ad6887511836d870
#
_entry.id   723c79b675810862ad6887511836d870
#
_cell.length_a   1.000
_cell.length_b   1.000
_cell.length_c   1.000
_cell.angle_alpha   90.00
_cell.angle_beta   90.00
_cell.angle_gamma   90.00
#
_symmetry.space_group_name_H-M   'P 1'
#
loop_
_entity.id
_entity.type
_entity.pdbx_description
1 polymer ?
#
loop_
_entity_poly.entity_id
_entity_poly.type
_entity_poly.pdbx_seq_one_letter_code
_entity_poly.pdbx_strand_id
1 'polypeptide(L)'
;MFKIGSHDTMTYLPVKNWLLKPFKFLAQCQSKTIEEQFEDYNIRYFDLRVHFDNHGNPEFRHGLMTFKGDVFKILEYLNSKNEEVWIRILLEGTESGFKLKYPFSKSKQEIEKERQIMFFRMFMAKVEEKYTNLKFHNGRSKWDWKIVYICKYSEPTIDQKVSSMTWKIWDDWCPYIYARIMNKYNIEAGTDKEYLLLDFLHIK
;
A
#
# COMPACT_ATOMS: atom_id res chain seq x y z
N MET A 1 -0.70 -18.60 -15.19
CA MET A 1 0.04 -17.37 -15.62
C MET A 1 -0.36 -16.28 -14.61
N PHE A 2 0.59 -15.66 -13.96
CA PHE A 2 0.34 -14.57 -13.01
C PHE A 2 0.31 -13.21 -13.72
N LYS A 3 -0.31 -12.22 -13.06
CA LYS A 3 -0.34 -10.82 -13.48
C LYS A 3 0.59 -9.99 -12.59
N ILE A 4 1.06 -8.84 -13.08
CA ILE A 4 1.83 -7.91 -12.28
C ILE A 4 0.89 -6.95 -11.55
N GLY A 5 1.17 -6.72 -10.27
CA GLY A 5 0.53 -5.72 -9.44
C GLY A 5 1.53 -4.67 -8.94
N SER A 6 1.03 -3.55 -8.45
CA SER A 6 1.85 -2.47 -7.93
C SER A 6 1.94 -2.54 -6.40
N HIS A 7 3.16 -2.63 -5.89
CA HIS A 7 3.47 -2.53 -4.46
C HIS A 7 3.66 -1.06 -4.07
N ASP A 8 3.16 -0.66 -2.90
CA ASP A 8 3.25 0.72 -2.38
C ASP A 8 2.99 1.79 -3.45
N THR A 9 1.88 1.61 -4.14
CA THR A 9 1.49 2.27 -5.39
C THR A 9 1.70 3.79 -5.40
N MET A 10 1.40 4.48 -4.29
CA MET A 10 1.32 5.94 -4.22
C MET A 10 2.63 6.64 -3.83
N THR A 11 3.72 5.90 -3.68
CA THR A 11 5.02 6.45 -3.27
C THR A 11 5.71 7.31 -4.33
N TYR A 12 5.20 7.37 -5.55
CA TYR A 12 5.63 8.33 -6.58
C TYR A 12 5.29 9.77 -6.21
N LEU A 13 4.25 9.99 -5.41
CA LEU A 13 3.78 11.31 -5.00
C LEU A 13 4.84 12.11 -4.24
N PRO A 14 4.75 13.45 -4.25
CA PRO A 14 5.65 14.29 -3.46
C PRO A 14 5.47 14.06 -1.96
N VAL A 15 6.56 14.04 -1.21
CA VAL A 15 6.55 13.96 0.26
C VAL A 15 5.96 15.24 0.84
N LYS A 16 5.08 15.11 1.83
CA LYS A 16 4.39 16.25 2.47
C LYS A 16 5.36 17.09 3.31
N ASN A 17 6.19 16.44 4.14
CA ASN A 17 7.20 17.11 4.95
C ASN A 17 8.46 17.40 4.12
N TRP A 18 8.78 18.68 3.94
CA TRP A 18 9.91 19.11 3.13
C TRP A 18 11.28 18.64 3.66
N LEU A 19 11.43 18.47 4.97
CA LEU A 19 12.66 17.95 5.60
C LEU A 19 12.95 16.50 5.22
N LEU A 20 11.92 15.74 4.90
CA LEU A 20 12.05 14.33 4.50
C LEU A 20 12.24 14.14 2.99
N LYS A 21 12.08 15.20 2.18
CA LYS A 21 12.24 15.11 0.72
C LYS A 21 13.57 14.49 0.26
N PRO A 22 14.74 14.85 0.84
CA PRO A 22 16.01 14.26 0.44
C PRO A 22 16.08 12.74 0.67
N PHE A 23 15.28 12.24 1.62
CA PHE A 23 15.24 10.83 2.00
C PHE A 23 14.12 10.04 1.31
N LYS A 24 13.39 10.65 0.37
CA LYS A 24 12.27 9.99 -0.32
C LYS A 24 12.66 8.64 -0.91
N PHE A 25 13.88 8.52 -1.42
CA PHE A 25 14.39 7.29 -2.05
C PHE A 25 14.36 6.06 -1.12
N LEU A 26 14.34 6.26 0.21
CA LEU A 26 14.24 5.18 1.21
C LEU A 26 12.82 4.60 1.33
N ALA A 27 11.80 5.33 0.84
CA ALA A 27 10.41 4.93 0.94
C ALA A 27 9.72 4.89 -0.43
N GLN A 28 10.42 5.21 -1.50
CA GLN A 28 9.83 5.25 -2.82
C GLN A 28 9.88 3.86 -3.46
N CYS A 29 8.72 3.25 -3.63
CA CYS A 29 8.54 1.96 -4.30
C CYS A 29 8.04 2.11 -5.75
N GLN A 30 7.45 3.26 -6.10
CA GLN A 30 6.98 3.54 -7.46
C GLN A 30 7.43 4.92 -7.94
N SER A 31 7.68 5.04 -9.25
CA SER A 31 8.01 6.31 -9.90
C SER A 31 6.95 6.74 -10.92
N LYS A 32 6.08 5.83 -11.33
CA LYS A 32 5.02 6.04 -12.31
C LYS A 32 3.74 6.46 -11.63
N THR A 33 3.00 7.40 -12.23
CA THR A 33 1.71 7.85 -11.72
C THR A 33 0.68 6.71 -11.75
N ILE A 34 -0.41 6.86 -11.04
CA ILE A 34 -1.47 5.84 -11.01
C ILE A 34 -2.06 5.62 -12.40
N GLU A 35 -2.16 6.68 -13.20
CA GLU A 35 -2.62 6.64 -14.57
C GLU A 35 -1.65 5.85 -15.46
N GLU A 36 -0.35 6.15 -15.41
CA GLU A 36 0.68 5.39 -16.13
C GLU A 36 0.69 3.92 -15.71
N GLN A 37 0.58 3.65 -14.41
CA GLN A 37 0.53 2.28 -13.90
C GLN A 37 -0.66 1.51 -14.48
N PHE A 38 -1.84 2.13 -14.52
CA PHE A 38 -3.05 1.52 -15.04
C PHE A 38 -3.00 1.37 -16.57
N GLU A 39 -2.70 2.44 -17.31
CA GLU A 39 -2.82 2.48 -18.77
C GLU A 39 -1.58 1.89 -19.47
N ASP A 40 -0.37 2.31 -19.08
CA ASP A 40 0.86 1.94 -19.80
C ASP A 40 1.42 0.59 -19.31
N TYR A 41 1.27 0.28 -18.03
CA TYR A 41 1.78 -0.97 -17.43
C TYR A 41 0.71 -2.04 -17.26
N ASN A 42 -0.53 -1.76 -17.61
CA ASN A 42 -1.67 -2.68 -17.50
C ASN A 42 -1.86 -3.27 -16.09
N ILE A 43 -1.62 -2.43 -15.07
CA ILE A 43 -1.80 -2.83 -13.68
C ILE A 43 -3.28 -2.82 -13.31
N ARG A 44 -3.73 -3.92 -12.67
CA ARG A 44 -5.11 -4.09 -12.18
C ARG A 44 -5.15 -4.50 -10.71
N TYR A 45 -4.00 -4.48 -10.05
CA TYR A 45 -3.86 -4.70 -8.61
C TYR A 45 -2.98 -3.62 -8.01
N PHE A 46 -3.53 -2.88 -7.01
CA PHE A 46 -2.88 -1.74 -6.38
C PHE A 46 -2.80 -1.90 -4.87
N ASP A 47 -1.62 -1.72 -4.31
CA ASP A 47 -1.36 -1.70 -2.88
C ASP A 47 -1.30 -0.25 -2.40
N LEU A 48 -2.36 0.18 -1.70
CA LEU A 48 -2.49 1.53 -1.15
C LEU A 48 -2.25 1.49 0.35
N ARG A 49 -1.39 2.36 0.85
CA ARG A 49 -1.13 2.48 2.28
C ARG A 49 -1.58 3.83 2.80
N VAL A 50 -2.40 3.81 3.84
CA VAL A 50 -3.03 5.00 4.40
C VAL A 50 -2.74 5.15 5.88
N HIS A 51 -2.78 6.38 6.33
CA HIS A 51 -2.76 6.81 7.72
C HIS A 51 -3.79 7.93 7.88
N PHE A 52 -4.19 8.24 9.10
CA PHE A 52 -5.21 9.26 9.34
C PHE A 52 -4.61 10.43 10.13
N ASP A 53 -4.93 11.65 9.70
CA ASP A 53 -4.60 12.84 10.44
C ASP A 53 -5.42 12.95 11.74
N ASN A 54 -5.23 14.03 12.49
CA ASN A 54 -5.94 14.25 13.75
C ASN A 54 -7.46 14.43 13.58
N HIS A 55 -7.92 14.71 12.37
CA HIS A 55 -9.33 14.91 12.01
C HIS A 55 -9.97 13.68 11.39
N GLY A 56 -9.19 12.59 11.19
CA GLY A 56 -9.66 11.36 10.54
C GLY A 56 -9.64 11.42 9.02
N ASN A 57 -8.93 12.38 8.40
CA ASN A 57 -8.75 12.41 6.96
C ASN A 57 -7.66 11.41 6.55
N PRO A 58 -7.89 10.56 5.54
CA PRO A 58 -6.90 9.61 5.05
C PRO A 58 -5.79 10.32 4.28
N GLU A 59 -4.55 9.93 4.55
CA GLU A 59 -3.33 10.38 3.87
C GLU A 59 -2.53 9.17 3.39
N PHE A 60 -1.88 9.24 2.23
CA PHE A 60 -0.96 8.20 1.80
C PHE A 60 0.30 8.23 2.65
N ARG A 61 0.73 7.04 3.11
CA ARG A 61 1.91 6.91 3.96
C ARG A 61 2.69 5.64 3.65
N HIS A 62 4.01 5.74 3.75
CA HIS A 62 4.90 4.59 3.79
C HIS A 62 6.00 4.85 4.82
N GLY A 63 6.08 3.98 5.83
CA GLY A 63 6.96 4.15 6.98
C GLY A 63 6.73 5.49 7.68
N LEU A 64 7.78 6.32 7.72
CA LEU A 64 7.73 7.67 8.33
C LEU A 64 7.26 8.77 7.36
N MET A 65 7.08 8.46 6.08
CA MET A 65 6.80 9.45 5.05
C MET A 65 5.32 9.51 4.72
N THR A 66 4.76 10.71 4.82
CA THR A 66 3.42 11.05 4.33
C THR A 66 3.55 11.73 2.98
N PHE A 67 2.72 11.32 2.02
CA PHE A 67 2.73 11.82 0.66
C PHE A 67 1.56 12.76 0.40
N LYS A 68 1.76 13.72 -0.53
CA LYS A 68 0.72 14.64 -0.96
C LYS A 68 -0.20 13.93 -1.97
N GLY A 69 -1.46 13.83 -1.67
CA GLY A 69 -2.45 13.23 -2.57
C GLY A 69 -3.79 13.13 -1.88
N ASP A 70 -4.83 13.02 -2.69
CA ASP A 70 -6.20 12.81 -2.24
C ASP A 70 -6.58 11.35 -2.46
N VAL A 71 -6.75 10.62 -1.37
CA VAL A 71 -7.07 9.19 -1.39
C VAL A 71 -8.39 8.93 -2.11
N PHE A 72 -9.39 9.79 -1.91
CA PHE A 72 -10.70 9.61 -2.54
C PHE A 72 -10.67 9.86 -4.05
N LYS A 73 -9.88 10.83 -4.53
CA LYS A 73 -9.71 11.05 -5.97
C LYS A 73 -9.05 9.86 -6.66
N ILE A 74 -8.09 9.22 -6.02
CA ILE A 74 -7.46 8.01 -6.55
C ILE A 74 -8.45 6.86 -6.63
N LEU A 75 -9.24 6.66 -5.57
CA LEU A 75 -10.27 5.63 -5.57
C LEU A 75 -11.38 5.92 -6.60
N GLU A 76 -11.78 7.19 -6.78
CA GLU A 76 -12.73 7.60 -7.83
C GLU A 76 -12.19 7.31 -9.23
N TYR A 77 -10.92 7.66 -9.48
CA TYR A 77 -10.25 7.36 -10.75
C TYR A 77 -10.29 5.85 -11.05
N LEU A 78 -9.86 5.03 -10.11
CA LEU A 78 -9.84 3.58 -10.30
C LEU A 78 -11.26 2.99 -10.42
N ASN A 79 -12.23 3.49 -9.64
CA ASN A 79 -13.62 3.05 -9.69
C ASN A 79 -14.33 3.43 -11.00
N SER A 80 -13.86 4.49 -11.68
CA SER A 80 -14.41 4.92 -12.99
C SER A 80 -13.99 4.01 -14.15
N LYS A 81 -13.03 3.11 -13.94
CA LYS A 81 -12.58 2.18 -14.97
C LYS A 81 -13.60 1.08 -15.18
N ASN A 82 -13.85 0.76 -16.44
CA ASN A 82 -14.80 -0.30 -16.82
C ASN A 82 -14.11 -1.68 -16.87
N GLU A 83 -13.27 -1.94 -15.85
CA GLU A 83 -12.48 -3.16 -15.74
C GLU A 83 -12.40 -3.58 -14.27
N GLU A 84 -12.16 -4.86 -14.03
CA GLU A 84 -11.96 -5.37 -12.67
C GLU A 84 -10.63 -4.86 -12.10
N VAL A 85 -10.72 -4.06 -11.04
CA VAL A 85 -9.56 -3.51 -10.32
C VAL A 85 -9.56 -4.03 -8.89
N TRP A 86 -8.46 -4.64 -8.50
CA TRP A 86 -8.23 -5.12 -7.14
C TRP A 86 -7.43 -4.10 -6.34
N ILE A 87 -7.87 -3.87 -5.13
CA ILE A 87 -7.23 -2.93 -4.20
C ILE A 87 -6.99 -3.61 -2.86
N ARG A 88 -5.77 -3.50 -2.40
CA ARG A 88 -5.38 -3.71 -1.03
C ARG A 88 -5.23 -2.35 -0.37
N ILE A 89 -5.93 -2.09 0.72
CA ILE A 89 -5.71 -0.90 1.53
C ILE A 89 -5.17 -1.31 2.90
N LEU A 90 -4.01 -0.76 3.27
CA LEU A 90 -3.34 -1.04 4.54
C LEU A 90 -3.30 0.21 5.41
N LEU A 91 -3.51 0.02 6.70
CA LEU A 91 -3.21 1.04 7.70
C LEU A 91 -1.72 1.01 8.02
N GLU A 92 -1.02 2.08 7.66
CA GLU A 92 0.41 2.23 7.84
C GLU A 92 0.74 3.01 9.12
N GLY A 93 1.87 2.67 9.75
CA GLY A 93 2.43 3.46 10.85
C GLY A 93 1.86 3.18 12.23
N THR A 94 1.01 2.16 12.41
CA THR A 94 0.53 1.74 13.72
C THR A 94 1.58 0.94 14.50
N GLU A 95 2.56 0.39 13.80
CA GLU A 95 3.72 -0.29 14.38
C GLU A 95 4.91 -0.17 13.41
N SER A 96 5.57 0.97 13.30
CA SER A 96 6.86 1.00 12.62
C SER A 96 7.84 0.15 13.42
N GLY A 97 8.55 -0.77 12.77
CA GLY A 97 9.67 -1.50 13.37
C GLY A 97 10.79 -0.56 13.83
N PHE A 98 10.79 0.67 13.40
CA PHE A 98 11.49 1.78 14.01
C PHE A 98 10.75 2.14 15.30
N LYS A 99 11.11 1.47 16.38
CA LYS A 99 10.91 1.96 17.75
C LYS A 99 11.75 3.23 17.93
N LEU A 100 11.40 4.30 17.29
CA LEU A 100 11.64 5.61 17.87
C LEU A 100 10.90 5.53 19.20
N LYS A 101 11.68 5.39 20.29
CA LYS A 101 11.19 5.56 21.64
C LYS A 101 10.69 7.00 21.71
N TYR A 102 9.44 7.21 21.27
CA TYR A 102 8.76 8.44 21.58
C TYR A 102 8.70 8.52 23.11
N PRO A 103 9.06 9.65 23.71
CA PRO A 103 9.04 9.82 25.18
C PRO A 103 7.61 9.85 25.74
N PHE A 104 6.62 9.33 25.01
CA PHE A 104 5.24 9.27 25.44
C PHE A 104 4.97 7.98 26.20
N SER A 105 4.19 8.08 27.25
CA SER A 105 3.72 6.94 28.05
C SER A 105 3.06 5.88 27.15
N LYS A 106 3.18 4.59 27.49
CA LYS A 106 2.52 3.48 26.76
C LYS A 106 1.05 3.76 26.48
N SER A 107 0.34 4.39 27.41
CA SER A 107 -1.07 4.76 27.27
C SER A 107 -1.36 5.70 26.08
N LYS A 108 -0.49 6.67 25.79
CA LYS A 108 -0.69 7.56 24.62
C LYS A 108 -0.50 6.86 23.29
N GLN A 109 0.44 5.93 23.21
CA GLN A 109 0.66 5.13 21.99
C GLN A 109 -0.51 4.17 21.73
N GLU A 110 -1.04 3.58 22.77
CA GLU A 110 -2.22 2.69 22.66
C GLU A 110 -3.46 3.45 22.23
N ILE A 111 -3.73 4.61 22.81
CA ILE A 111 -4.86 5.48 22.42
C ILE A 111 -4.73 5.90 20.94
N GLU A 112 -3.52 6.29 20.51
CA GLU A 112 -3.29 6.65 19.12
C GLU A 112 -3.52 5.49 18.17
N LYS A 113 -3.05 4.30 18.53
CA LYS A 113 -3.27 3.07 17.75
C LYS A 113 -4.76 2.76 17.62
N GLU A 114 -5.50 2.79 18.72
CA GLU A 114 -6.95 2.56 18.71
C GLU A 114 -7.70 3.59 17.87
N ARG A 115 -7.30 4.86 17.95
CA ARG A 115 -7.85 5.94 17.13
C ARG A 115 -7.64 5.67 15.63
N GLN A 116 -6.43 5.31 15.24
CA GLN A 116 -6.10 4.98 13.85
C GLN A 116 -6.91 3.78 13.35
N ILE A 117 -7.06 2.73 14.15
CA ILE A 117 -7.88 1.56 13.82
C ILE A 117 -9.35 1.94 13.66
N MET A 118 -9.87 2.79 14.54
CA MET A 118 -11.24 3.28 14.44
C MET A 118 -11.47 4.05 13.13
N PHE A 119 -10.61 5.02 12.81
CA PHE A 119 -10.71 5.78 11.57
C PHE A 119 -10.60 4.89 10.34
N PHE A 120 -9.69 3.92 10.37
CA PHE A 120 -9.53 2.97 9.28
C PHE A 120 -10.80 2.13 9.04
N ARG A 121 -11.42 1.62 10.09
CA ARG A 121 -12.68 0.88 9.97
C ARG A 121 -13.81 1.73 9.40
N MET A 122 -13.96 2.96 9.89
CA MET A 122 -14.95 3.90 9.36
C MET A 122 -14.69 4.26 7.89
N PHE A 123 -13.43 4.49 7.55
CA PHE A 123 -13.00 4.76 6.19
C PHE A 123 -13.31 3.59 5.26
N MET A 124 -12.92 2.36 5.63
CA MET A 124 -13.16 1.18 4.81
C MET A 124 -14.64 0.90 4.59
N ALA A 125 -15.48 1.03 5.63
CA ALA A 125 -16.93 0.88 5.48
C ALA A 125 -17.51 1.86 4.44
N LYS A 126 -17.07 3.14 4.48
CA LYS A 126 -17.47 4.17 3.51
C LYS A 126 -16.95 3.89 2.10
N VAL A 127 -15.71 3.41 2.00
CA VAL A 127 -15.06 3.11 0.72
C VAL A 127 -15.75 1.95 0.01
N GLU A 128 -16.04 0.86 0.72
CA GLU A 128 -16.74 -0.30 0.17
C GLU A 128 -18.18 0.02 -0.26
N GLU A 129 -18.85 0.91 0.46
CA GLU A 129 -20.19 1.34 0.10
C GLU A 129 -20.21 2.22 -1.16
N LYS A 130 -19.21 3.13 -1.27
CA LYS A 130 -19.15 4.13 -2.35
C LYS A 130 -18.58 3.58 -3.66
N TYR A 131 -17.54 2.74 -3.59
CA TYR A 131 -16.76 2.32 -4.76
C TYR A 131 -17.03 0.86 -5.14
N THR A 132 -18.22 0.62 -5.69
CA THR A 132 -18.76 -0.73 -5.95
C THR A 132 -18.08 -1.49 -7.11
N ASN A 133 -17.37 -0.78 -8.00
CA ASN A 133 -16.62 -1.41 -9.09
C ASN A 133 -15.24 -1.91 -8.64
N LEU A 134 -14.78 -1.48 -7.47
CA LEU A 134 -13.51 -1.93 -6.91
C LEU A 134 -13.67 -3.22 -6.13
N LYS A 135 -12.69 -4.10 -6.25
CA LYS A 135 -12.58 -5.34 -5.48
C LYS A 135 -11.57 -5.16 -4.36
N PHE A 136 -11.99 -5.36 -3.13
CA PHE A 136 -11.13 -5.21 -1.95
C PHE A 136 -10.71 -6.58 -1.43
N HIS A 137 -9.43 -6.72 -1.07
CA HIS A 137 -8.96 -7.92 -0.41
C HIS A 137 -9.33 -7.93 1.06
N ASN A 138 -9.78 -9.10 1.50
CA ASN A 138 -10.09 -9.39 2.89
C ASN A 138 -8.85 -9.96 3.61
N GLY A 139 -8.68 -9.57 4.87
CA GLY A 139 -7.75 -10.18 5.80
C GLY A 139 -6.29 -9.74 5.66
N ARG A 140 -5.41 -10.51 6.31
CA ARG A 140 -3.97 -10.29 6.40
C ARG A 140 -3.23 -11.08 5.36
N SER A 141 -2.16 -10.48 4.82
CA SER A 141 -0.99 -11.26 4.47
C SER A 141 -0.14 -11.50 5.72
N LYS A 142 0.75 -12.49 5.68
CA LYS A 142 1.80 -12.65 6.73
C LYS A 142 2.70 -11.41 6.89
N TRP A 143 2.58 -10.44 5.98
CA TRP A 143 3.26 -9.14 5.96
C TRP A 143 2.45 -8.04 6.66
N ASP A 144 1.11 -8.22 6.74
CA ASP A 144 0.16 -7.25 7.29
C ASP A 144 -0.27 -7.64 8.68
N TRP A 145 0.69 -7.98 9.48
CA TRP A 145 0.52 -8.56 10.78
C TRP A 145 -0.25 -7.70 11.79
N LYS A 146 -0.90 -6.60 11.38
CA LYS A 146 -1.34 -5.65 12.39
C LYS A 146 -2.79 -5.25 12.35
N ILE A 147 -3.43 -5.18 11.20
CA ILE A 147 -4.83 -4.77 11.14
C ILE A 147 -5.60 -5.64 10.17
N VAL A 148 -6.54 -6.34 10.73
CA VAL A 148 -7.52 -7.09 9.98
C VAL A 148 -8.70 -6.17 9.75
N TYR A 149 -8.96 -5.85 8.49
CA TYR A 149 -10.24 -5.40 8.04
C TYR A 149 -10.95 -6.59 7.40
N ILE A 150 -12.16 -6.88 7.86
CA ILE A 150 -12.99 -7.93 7.26
C ILE A 150 -13.90 -7.23 6.27
N CYS A 151 -13.65 -7.46 4.97
CA CYS A 151 -14.50 -6.95 3.91
C CYS A 151 -15.93 -7.47 4.03
N LYS A 152 -16.88 -6.67 3.57
CA LYS A 152 -18.31 -7.01 3.52
C LYS A 152 -18.59 -8.24 2.66
N TYR A 153 -17.72 -8.51 1.71
CA TYR A 153 -17.84 -9.57 0.71
C TYR A 153 -16.87 -10.70 1.00
N SER A 154 -17.26 -11.94 0.67
CA SER A 154 -16.42 -13.13 0.81
C SER A 154 -15.34 -13.23 -0.26
N GLU A 155 -14.54 -12.17 -0.39
CA GLU A 155 -13.42 -12.14 -1.32
C GLU A 155 -12.26 -13.01 -0.80
N PRO A 156 -11.41 -13.56 -1.68
CA PRO A 156 -10.25 -14.32 -1.25
C PRO A 156 -9.32 -13.46 -0.40
N THR A 157 -8.66 -14.09 0.57
CA THR A 157 -7.66 -13.40 1.37
C THR A 157 -6.46 -13.02 0.50
N ILE A 158 -5.74 -11.97 0.93
CA ILE A 158 -4.58 -11.50 0.20
C ILE A 158 -3.53 -12.61 -0.01
N ASP A 159 -3.32 -13.47 0.98
CA ASP A 159 -2.35 -14.57 0.89
C ASP A 159 -2.71 -15.64 -0.14
N GLN A 160 -3.99 -15.75 -0.49
CA GLN A 160 -4.45 -16.66 -1.54
C GLN A 160 -4.22 -16.09 -2.92
N LYS A 161 -4.29 -14.77 -3.10
CA LYS A 161 -4.32 -14.11 -4.39
C LYS A 161 -3.01 -13.44 -4.78
N VAL A 162 -2.19 -13.04 -3.81
CA VAL A 162 -1.03 -12.19 -4.04
C VAL A 162 0.25 -12.79 -3.49
N SER A 163 1.30 -12.74 -4.28
CA SER A 163 2.67 -12.92 -3.83
C SER A 163 3.39 -11.58 -3.86
N SER A 164 4.00 -11.21 -2.75
CA SER A 164 4.98 -10.13 -2.71
C SER A 164 6.34 -10.74 -2.44
N MET A 165 7.34 -10.22 -3.12
CA MET A 165 8.67 -10.78 -3.06
C MET A 165 9.39 -10.34 -1.83
N THR A 166 10.12 -11.25 -1.28
CA THR A 166 10.78 -11.06 -0.02
C THR A 166 12.22 -11.49 -0.04
N TRP A 167 13.07 -10.50 -0.08
CA TRP A 167 14.38 -10.60 0.53
C TRP A 167 14.54 -9.44 1.52
N LYS A 168 14.42 -9.76 2.79
CA LYS A 168 14.18 -8.86 3.92
C LYS A 168 15.23 -7.78 4.21
N ILE A 169 16.46 -7.89 3.70
CA ILE A 169 17.55 -7.03 4.19
C ILE A 169 17.72 -5.75 3.38
N TRP A 170 17.42 -5.79 2.08
CA TRP A 170 17.62 -4.64 1.18
C TRP A 170 16.33 -3.90 0.80
N ASP A 171 15.19 -4.58 0.89
CA ASP A 171 13.87 -4.03 0.62
C ASP A 171 13.54 -2.89 1.60
N ASP A 172 13.86 -3.07 2.87
CA ASP A 172 13.63 -2.08 3.93
C ASP A 172 14.52 -0.82 3.80
N TRP A 173 15.59 -0.84 2.98
CA TRP A 173 16.58 0.24 2.95
C TRP A 173 16.62 1.02 1.64
N CYS A 174 16.38 0.38 0.52
CA CYS A 174 16.39 1.04 -0.78
C CYS A 174 15.58 0.25 -1.83
N PRO A 175 14.26 0.46 -1.94
CA PRO A 175 13.39 -0.28 -2.86
C PRO A 175 13.85 -0.20 -4.32
N TYR A 176 14.47 0.90 -4.72
CA TYR A 176 15.00 1.07 -6.09
C TYR A 176 16.14 0.09 -6.41
N ILE A 177 17.12 -0.07 -5.49
CA ILE A 177 18.22 -1.00 -5.71
C ILE A 177 17.70 -2.43 -5.72
N TYR A 178 16.79 -2.74 -4.79
CA TYR A 178 16.13 -4.02 -4.74
C TYR A 178 15.41 -4.36 -6.05
N ALA A 179 14.59 -3.45 -6.57
CA ALA A 179 13.88 -3.64 -7.83
C ALA A 179 14.82 -3.90 -9.00
N ARG A 180 15.93 -3.15 -9.10
CA ARG A 180 16.95 -3.34 -10.16
C ARG A 180 17.59 -4.73 -10.16
N ILE A 181 17.77 -5.31 -8.98
CA ILE A 181 18.42 -6.62 -8.84
C ILE A 181 17.39 -7.73 -8.98
N MET A 182 16.23 -7.55 -8.38
CA MET A 182 15.32 -8.66 -8.11
C MET A 182 14.10 -8.76 -9.02
N ASN A 183 13.64 -7.66 -9.65
CA ASN A 183 12.40 -7.73 -10.44
C ASN A 183 12.48 -8.76 -11.55
N LYS A 184 13.56 -8.74 -12.34
CA LYS A 184 13.75 -9.72 -13.43
C LYS A 184 13.76 -11.15 -12.88
N TYR A 185 14.57 -11.40 -11.85
CA TYR A 185 14.66 -12.72 -11.21
C TYR A 185 13.30 -13.21 -10.70
N ASN A 186 12.54 -12.31 -10.14
CA ASN A 186 11.26 -12.57 -9.54
C ASN A 186 10.18 -12.88 -10.59
N ILE A 187 10.21 -12.17 -11.71
CA ILE A 187 9.34 -12.43 -12.85
C ILE A 187 9.66 -13.80 -13.45
N GLU A 188 10.95 -14.13 -13.59
CA GLU A 188 11.42 -15.42 -14.12
C GLU A 188 11.06 -16.59 -13.19
N ALA A 189 11.24 -16.42 -11.89
CA ALA A 189 10.86 -17.43 -10.89
C ALA A 189 9.34 -17.66 -10.84
N GLY A 190 8.57 -16.60 -11.09
CA GLY A 190 7.11 -16.65 -11.10
C GLY A 190 6.48 -16.89 -9.74
N THR A 191 5.18 -17.10 -9.73
CA THR A 191 4.40 -17.43 -8.53
C THR A 191 3.19 -18.31 -8.90
N ASP A 192 2.73 -19.09 -7.93
CA ASP A 192 1.45 -19.82 -7.98
C ASP A 192 0.23 -18.92 -7.71
N LYS A 193 0.46 -17.68 -7.32
CA LYS A 193 -0.59 -16.69 -7.06
C LYS A 193 -1.03 -15.99 -8.34
N GLU A 194 -2.20 -15.35 -8.27
CA GLU A 194 -2.75 -14.61 -9.40
C GLU A 194 -1.94 -13.34 -9.70
N TYR A 195 -1.47 -12.66 -8.65
CA TYR A 195 -0.70 -11.42 -8.77
C TYR A 195 0.65 -11.50 -8.09
N LEU A 196 1.66 -10.93 -8.77
CA LEU A 196 2.99 -10.68 -8.26
C LEU A 196 3.17 -9.16 -8.08
N LEU A 197 3.32 -8.68 -6.85
CA LEU A 197 3.52 -7.26 -6.57
C LEU A 197 4.99 -6.89 -6.76
N LEU A 198 5.25 -5.85 -7.54
CA LEU A 198 6.58 -5.35 -7.82
C LEU A 198 6.73 -3.87 -7.44
N ASP A 199 7.94 -3.53 -7.02
CA ASP A 199 8.41 -2.15 -6.94
C ASP A 199 8.91 -1.68 -8.32
N PHE A 200 8.84 -0.37 -8.58
CA PHE A 200 9.37 0.24 -9.79
C PHE A 200 9.03 -0.52 -11.07
N LEU A 201 7.77 -0.55 -11.44
CA LEU A 201 7.21 -1.31 -12.58
C LEU A 201 7.93 -1.15 -13.92
N HIS A 202 8.68 -0.04 -14.10
CA HIS A 202 9.49 0.22 -15.30
C HIS A 202 10.84 -0.54 -15.32
N ILE A 203 11.20 -1.18 -14.20
CA ILE A 203 12.40 -2.01 -14.05
C ILE A 203 11.97 -3.48 -14.14
N LYS A 204 12.21 -4.09 -15.30
CA LYS A 204 11.88 -5.49 -15.55
C LYS A 204 13.13 -6.27 -15.92
#